data_28e51de9c2028044c18c1961663865bf
#
_entry.id   28e51de9c2028044c18c1961663865bf
#
_cell.length_a   1.000
_cell.length_b   1.000
_cell.length_c   1.000
_cell.angle_alpha   90.00
_cell.angle_beta   90.00
_cell.angle_gamma   90.00
#
_symmetry.space_group_name_H-M   'P 1'
#
loop_
_entity.id
_entity.type
_entity.pdbx_description
1 polymer ?
#
loop_
_entity_poly.entity_id
_entity_poly.type
_entity_poly.pdbx_seq_one_letter_code
_entity_poly.pdbx_strand_id
1 'polypeptide(L)'
;YSWLERDYKTDQAMEMLKKAYSIKNNDPYIIDSIGWAYYLLDNYTEAEKYLMRAVELMPDDPIVNDHYGDILWKLDRKLQARYFWKNVLGFDDSDEELKKKINEKLIEGLQNS
;
A
#
# COMPACT_ATOMS: atom_id res chain seq x y z
N TYR A 1 -10.48 14.25 19.13
CA TYR A 1 -10.34 13.00 19.89
C TYR A 1 -10.21 11.78 18.99
N SER A 2 -11.05 11.65 17.97
CA SER A 2 -11.02 10.46 17.12
C SER A 2 -9.73 10.34 16.37
N TRP A 3 -9.10 11.43 15.95
CA TRP A 3 -7.82 11.36 15.25
C TRP A 3 -6.68 10.96 16.18
N LEU A 4 -6.72 11.36 17.46
CA LEU A 4 -5.74 10.89 18.45
C LEU A 4 -5.85 9.41 18.69
N GLU A 5 -7.07 8.90 18.82
CA GLU A 5 -7.30 7.48 19.00
C GLU A 5 -6.82 6.68 17.80
N ARG A 6 -7.06 7.19 16.59
CA ARG A 6 -6.62 6.52 15.37
C ARG A 6 -5.10 6.44 15.31
N ASP A 7 -4.40 7.53 15.62
CA ASP A 7 -2.95 7.55 15.60
C ASP A 7 -2.37 6.60 16.66
N TYR A 8 -2.96 6.57 17.84
CA TYR A 8 -2.54 5.68 18.92
C TYR A 8 -2.69 4.22 18.51
N LYS A 9 -3.83 3.86 17.90
CA LYS A 9 -4.06 2.50 17.45
C LYS A 9 -3.10 2.12 16.31
N THR A 10 -2.78 3.06 15.44
CA THR A 10 -1.84 2.82 14.36
C THR A 10 -0.44 2.56 14.90
N ASP A 11 -0.01 3.32 15.91
CA ASP A 11 1.30 3.12 16.54
C ASP A 11 1.39 1.75 17.21
N GLN A 12 0.34 1.32 17.91
CA GLN A 12 0.30 -0.01 18.50
C GLN A 12 0.36 -1.11 17.45
N ALA A 13 -0.40 -0.95 16.38
CA ALA A 13 -0.40 -1.92 15.28
C ALA A 13 0.99 -1.99 14.65
N MET A 14 1.66 -0.83 14.49
CA MET A 14 3.01 -0.79 13.95
C MET A 14 4.00 -1.56 14.81
N GLU A 15 3.93 -1.41 16.12
CA GLU A 15 4.81 -2.17 17.01
C GLU A 15 4.60 -3.67 16.89
N MET A 16 3.34 -4.10 16.82
CA MET A 16 3.01 -5.52 16.66
C MET A 16 3.52 -6.04 15.32
N LEU A 17 3.36 -5.26 14.26
CA LEU A 17 3.82 -5.64 12.92
C LEU A 17 5.34 -5.73 12.85
N LYS A 18 6.05 -4.82 13.51
CA LYS A 18 7.51 -4.87 13.56
C LYS A 18 8.01 -6.09 14.30
N LYS A 19 7.33 -6.50 15.37
CA LYS A 19 7.65 -7.74 16.07
C LYS A 19 7.44 -8.95 15.16
N ALA A 20 6.32 -8.98 14.46
CA ALA A 20 6.03 -10.06 13.52
C ALA A 20 7.07 -10.10 12.40
N TYR A 21 7.46 -8.94 11.88
CA TYR A 21 8.48 -8.85 10.86
C TYR A 21 9.84 -9.36 11.34
N SER A 22 10.21 -9.10 12.58
CA SER A 22 11.48 -9.60 13.14
C SER A 22 11.53 -11.11 13.20
N ILE A 23 10.37 -11.77 13.30
CA ILE A 23 10.27 -13.23 13.32
C ILE A 23 10.17 -13.81 11.91
N LYS A 24 9.38 -13.18 11.03
CA LYS A 24 9.15 -13.64 9.67
C LYS A 24 9.40 -12.49 8.69
N ASN A 25 10.65 -12.19 8.45
CA ASN A 25 11.04 -11.02 7.64
C ASN A 25 10.81 -11.19 6.14
N ASN A 26 10.37 -12.37 5.69
CA ASN A 26 10.05 -12.61 4.28
C ASN A 26 8.57 -12.83 4.02
N ASP A 27 7.69 -12.54 5.01
CA ASP A 27 6.26 -12.68 4.81
C ASP A 27 5.73 -11.42 4.11
N PRO A 28 5.29 -11.52 2.84
CA PRO A 28 4.87 -10.34 2.09
C PRO A 28 3.64 -9.66 2.69
N TYR A 29 2.77 -10.40 3.36
CA TYR A 29 1.58 -9.80 3.98
C TYR A 29 1.95 -8.93 5.16
N ILE A 30 2.92 -9.38 5.96
CA ILE A 30 3.43 -8.57 7.09
C ILE A 30 4.14 -7.33 6.54
N ILE A 31 4.95 -7.50 5.51
CA ILE A 31 5.69 -6.39 4.89
C ILE A 31 4.71 -5.36 4.31
N ASP A 32 3.69 -5.82 3.60
CA ASP A 32 2.65 -4.94 3.07
C ASP A 32 1.93 -4.17 4.18
N SER A 33 1.60 -4.86 5.26
CA SER A 33 0.91 -4.25 6.40
C SER A 33 1.75 -3.16 7.06
N ILE A 34 3.05 -3.40 7.22
CA ILE A 34 3.96 -2.39 7.78
C ILE A 34 4.02 -1.17 6.85
N GLY A 35 4.17 -1.41 5.56
CA GLY A 35 4.23 -0.34 4.57
C GLY A 35 2.94 0.49 4.58
N TRP A 36 1.80 -0.17 4.65
CA TRP A 36 0.52 0.52 4.69
C TRP A 36 0.35 1.34 5.97
N ALA A 37 0.84 0.81 7.10
CA ALA A 37 0.81 1.56 8.36
C ALA A 37 1.64 2.84 8.27
N TYR A 38 2.83 2.77 7.66
CA TYR A 38 3.63 3.97 7.40
C TYR A 38 2.90 4.95 6.49
N TYR A 39 2.21 4.45 5.48
CA TYR A 39 1.41 5.28 4.59
C TYR A 39 0.34 6.06 5.38
N LEU A 40 -0.34 5.38 6.30
CA LEU A 40 -1.36 6.03 7.12
C LEU A 40 -0.78 7.07 8.08
N LEU A 41 0.51 6.93 8.42
CA LEU A 41 1.24 7.91 9.23
C LEU A 41 1.89 9.01 8.39
N ASP A 42 1.58 9.06 7.10
CA ASP A 42 2.14 10.03 6.15
C ASP A 42 3.66 9.90 5.97
N ASN A 43 4.23 8.76 6.33
CA ASN A 43 5.63 8.46 6.12
C ASN A 43 5.82 7.67 4.84
N TYR A 44 5.68 8.36 3.72
CA TYR A 44 5.64 7.72 2.39
C TYR A 44 6.98 7.13 1.98
N THR A 45 8.09 7.72 2.41
CA THR A 45 9.42 7.20 2.07
C THR A 45 9.65 5.81 2.66
N GLU A 46 9.30 5.63 3.93
CA GLU A 46 9.41 4.31 4.56
C GLU A 46 8.37 3.34 3.99
N ALA A 47 7.16 3.83 3.74
CA ALA A 47 6.11 3.00 3.15
C ALA A 47 6.57 2.43 1.80
N GLU A 48 7.24 3.23 0.97
CA GLU A 48 7.73 2.77 -0.33
C GLU A 48 8.72 1.62 -0.18
N LYS A 49 9.62 1.70 0.79
CA LYS A 49 10.63 0.64 0.99
C LYS A 49 9.98 -0.70 1.25
N TYR A 50 8.97 -0.72 2.13
CA TYR A 50 8.28 -1.96 2.47
C TYR A 50 7.42 -2.46 1.33
N LEU A 51 6.69 -1.57 0.67
CA LEU A 51 5.84 -2.00 -0.43
C LEU A 51 6.64 -2.44 -1.66
N MET A 52 7.79 -1.82 -1.91
CA MET A 52 8.70 -2.28 -2.95
C MET A 52 9.12 -3.73 -2.68
N ARG A 53 9.46 -4.05 -1.44
CA ARG A 53 9.82 -5.41 -1.06
C ARG A 53 8.64 -6.36 -1.22
N ALA A 54 7.45 -5.94 -0.81
CA ALA A 54 6.24 -6.76 -0.95
C ALA A 54 5.94 -7.06 -2.42
N VAL A 55 6.08 -6.07 -3.30
CA VAL A 55 5.88 -6.26 -4.74
C VAL A 55 6.91 -7.23 -5.32
N GLU A 56 8.17 -7.15 -4.86
CA GLU A 56 9.19 -8.10 -5.30
C GLU A 56 8.85 -9.53 -4.92
N LEU A 57 8.26 -9.73 -3.75
CA LEU A 57 7.88 -11.05 -3.26
C LEU A 57 6.56 -11.54 -3.86
N MET A 58 5.64 -10.62 -4.15
CA MET A 58 4.33 -10.96 -4.71
C MET A 58 3.99 -9.99 -5.85
N PRO A 59 4.66 -10.12 -7.00
CA PRO A 59 4.44 -9.18 -8.11
C PRO A 59 3.06 -9.24 -8.73
N ASP A 60 2.33 -10.34 -8.52
CA ASP A 60 1.00 -10.55 -9.11
C ASP A 60 -0.14 -10.32 -8.12
N ASP A 61 0.16 -9.81 -6.92
CA ASP A 61 -0.88 -9.56 -5.92
C ASP A 61 -1.54 -8.21 -6.21
N PRO A 62 -2.86 -8.18 -6.45
CA PRO A 62 -3.52 -6.93 -6.80
C PRO A 62 -3.53 -5.91 -5.66
N ILE A 63 -3.67 -6.35 -4.41
CA ILE A 63 -3.72 -5.45 -3.26
C ILE A 63 -2.36 -4.78 -3.05
N VAL A 64 -1.29 -5.55 -3.13
CA VAL A 64 0.08 -5.03 -2.97
C VAL A 64 0.37 -3.99 -4.06
N ASN A 65 0.02 -4.28 -5.30
CA ASN A 65 0.24 -3.35 -6.41
C ASN A 65 -0.58 -2.08 -6.25
N ASP A 66 -1.83 -2.20 -5.78
CA ASP A 66 -2.68 -1.04 -5.53
C ASP A 66 -2.08 -0.16 -4.42
N HIS A 67 -1.66 -0.75 -3.32
CA HIS A 67 -1.02 -0.02 -2.22
C HIS A 67 0.25 0.68 -2.68
N TYR A 68 1.07 0.00 -3.46
CA TYR A 68 2.31 0.60 -3.97
C TYR A 68 2.01 1.78 -4.89
N GLY A 69 1.00 1.63 -5.75
CA GLY A 69 0.56 2.73 -6.61
C GLY A 69 0.14 3.96 -5.80
N ASP A 70 -0.63 3.75 -4.73
CA ASP A 70 -1.06 4.85 -3.86
C ASP A 70 0.13 5.58 -3.25
N ILE A 71 1.13 4.83 -2.79
CA ILE A 71 2.33 5.40 -2.19
C ILE A 71 3.13 6.20 -3.21
N LEU A 72 3.30 5.66 -4.41
CA LEU A 72 4.01 6.36 -5.49
C LEU A 72 3.31 7.66 -5.89
N TRP A 73 1.99 7.65 -5.90
CA TRP A 73 1.22 8.87 -6.17
C TRP A 73 1.51 9.96 -5.15
N LYS A 74 1.55 9.59 -3.86
CA LYS A 74 1.86 10.53 -2.80
C LYS A 74 3.29 11.05 -2.87
N LEU A 75 4.21 10.27 -3.43
CA LEU A 75 5.60 10.67 -3.65
C LEU A 75 5.79 11.46 -4.93
N ASP A 76 4.70 11.85 -5.59
CA ASP A 76 4.70 12.59 -6.85
C ASP A 76 5.31 11.83 -8.02
N ARG A 77 5.27 10.51 -7.97
CA ARG A 77 5.68 9.62 -9.07
C ARG A 77 4.44 9.10 -9.77
N LYS A 78 3.71 10.00 -10.39
CA LYS A 78 2.37 9.71 -10.91
C LYS A 78 2.34 8.71 -12.06
N LEU A 79 3.34 8.75 -12.94
CA LEU A 79 3.42 7.79 -14.05
C LEU A 79 3.65 6.38 -13.54
N GLN A 80 4.53 6.21 -12.55
CA GLN A 80 4.79 4.91 -11.94
C GLN A 80 3.55 4.42 -11.18
N ALA A 81 2.87 5.32 -10.46
CA ALA A 81 1.64 4.96 -9.76
C ALA A 81 0.61 4.39 -10.72
N ARG A 82 0.41 5.06 -11.85
CA ARG A 82 -0.54 4.60 -12.86
C ARG A 82 -0.13 3.26 -13.45
N TYR A 83 1.16 3.02 -13.62
CA TYR A 83 1.65 1.74 -14.10
C TYR A 83 1.22 0.60 -13.19
N PHE A 84 1.42 0.75 -11.88
CA PHE A 84 1.04 -0.29 -10.93
C PHE A 84 -0.48 -0.46 -10.83
N TRP A 85 -1.23 0.63 -10.89
CA TRP A 85 -2.69 0.55 -10.91
C TRP A 85 -3.18 -0.19 -12.16
N LYS A 86 -2.60 0.09 -13.32
CA LYS A 86 -2.96 -0.61 -14.55
C LYS A 86 -2.67 -2.11 -14.46
N ASN A 87 -1.59 -2.48 -13.80
CA ASN A 87 -1.28 -3.90 -13.61
C ASN A 87 -2.40 -4.63 -12.86
N VAL A 88 -3.01 -3.96 -11.87
CA VAL A 88 -4.11 -4.54 -11.11
C VAL A 88 -5.27 -4.94 -12.03
N LEU A 89 -5.56 -4.11 -13.04
CA LEU A 89 -6.66 -4.39 -13.97
C LEU A 89 -6.42 -5.65 -14.79
N GLY A 90 -5.17 -6.03 -14.99
CA GLY A 90 -4.81 -7.20 -15.77
C GLY A 90 -4.68 -8.50 -14.97
N PHE A 91 -4.79 -8.43 -13.64
CA PHE A 91 -4.66 -9.62 -12.82
C PHE A 91 -5.99 -10.37 -12.72
N ASP A 92 -5.92 -11.71 -12.84
CA ASP A 92 -7.12 -12.54 -12.73
C ASP A 92 -7.75 -12.49 -11.34
N ASP A 93 -6.92 -12.25 -10.31
CA ASP A 93 -7.37 -12.21 -8.92
C ASP A 93 -8.04 -10.90 -8.52
N SER A 94 -8.03 -9.89 -9.39
CA SER A 94 -8.68 -8.62 -9.11
C SER A 94 -10.20 -8.75 -9.27
N ASP A 95 -10.96 -8.40 -8.23
CA ASP A 95 -12.42 -8.45 -8.32
C ASP A 95 -12.95 -7.18 -9.01
N GLU A 96 -14.25 -7.21 -9.34
CA GLU A 96 -14.88 -6.12 -10.08
C GLU A 96 -14.89 -4.81 -9.27
N GLU A 97 -15.07 -4.90 -7.98
CA GLU A 97 -15.10 -3.72 -7.12
C GLU A 97 -13.72 -3.06 -7.06
N LEU A 98 -12.67 -3.87 -6.95
CA LEU A 98 -11.30 -3.35 -6.98
C LEU A 98 -10.97 -2.71 -8.32
N LYS A 99 -11.35 -3.37 -9.43
CA LYS A 99 -11.15 -2.83 -10.76
C LYS A 99 -11.84 -1.48 -10.94
N LYS A 100 -13.04 -1.35 -10.40
CA LYS A 100 -13.77 -0.09 -10.44
C LYS A 100 -13.02 1.02 -9.72
N LYS A 101 -12.52 0.73 -8.52
CA LYS A 101 -11.73 1.70 -7.76
C LYS A 101 -10.46 2.11 -8.50
N ILE A 102 -9.79 1.14 -9.12
CA ILE A 102 -8.58 1.41 -9.87
C ILE A 102 -8.87 2.30 -11.08
N ASN A 103 -9.95 2.03 -11.81
CA ASN A 103 -10.35 2.86 -12.93
C ASN A 103 -10.60 4.31 -12.50
N GLU A 104 -11.23 4.50 -11.36
CA GLU A 104 -11.45 5.84 -10.81
C GLU A 104 -10.13 6.53 -10.50
N LYS A 105 -9.17 5.81 -9.90
CA LYS A 105 -7.84 6.36 -9.61
C LYS A 105 -7.09 6.73 -10.88
N LEU A 106 -7.21 5.93 -11.94
CA LEU A 106 -6.55 6.21 -13.20
C LEU A 106 -7.09 7.46 -13.87
N ILE A 107 -8.37 7.76 -13.67
CA ILE A 107 -9.01 8.94 -14.26
C ILE A 107 -8.75 10.18 -13.41
N GLU A 108 -8.95 10.08 -12.11
CA GLU A 108 -8.97 11.22 -11.19
C GLU A 108 -7.74 11.31 -10.28
N GLY A 109 -6.96 10.25 -10.18
CA GLY A 109 -5.90 10.17 -9.18
C GLY A 109 -6.47 9.93 -7.79
N LEU A 110 -5.63 10.08 -6.78
CA LEU A 110 -6.09 9.97 -5.39
C LEU A 110 -6.78 11.28 -4.99
N GLN A 111 -8.02 11.16 -4.58
CA GLN A 111 -8.85 12.34 -4.33
C GLN A 111 -8.43 13.17 -3.13
N ASN A 112 -7.73 12.59 -2.18
CA ASN A 112 -7.30 13.28 -0.97
C ASN A 112 -5.84 13.69 -1.00
N SER A 113 -5.27 13.77 -2.18
CA SER A 113 -3.87 14.13 -2.34
C SER A 113 -3.63 15.64 -2.40
#